data_6bffd7ce39c6c970131527e1e5276e2b
#
_entry.id   6bffd7ce39c6c970131527e1e5276e2b
#
_cell.length_a   1.000
_cell.length_b   1.000
_cell.length_c   1.000
_cell.angle_alpha   90.00
_cell.angle_beta   90.00
_cell.angle_gamma   90.00
#
_symmetry.space_group_name_H-M   'P 1'
#
loop_
_entity.id
_entity.type
_entity.pdbx_description
1 polymer ?
#
loop_
_entity_poly.entity_id
_entity_poly.type
_entity_poly.pdbx_seq_one_letter_code
_entity_poly.pdbx_strand_id
1 'polypeptide(L)'
;MRIERPLLEEMVRHAREDAPDECCGMFGIEDGKVAAVYRTENIHHSPQRFEIDGRDVMRINGEVEDRGWSLGLYHSHTMSPAYPSQTDVNFAELWPGMVWVIISLENPETPDVRTFTIDGADVSEVDLTVE
;
A
#
# COMPACT_ATOMS: atom_id res chain seq x y z
N MET A 1 9.34 1.97 9.74
CA MET A 1 8.15 1.14 10.02
C MET A 1 8.56 -0.32 10.10
N ARG A 2 7.95 -1.08 10.99
CA ARG A 2 8.22 -2.52 11.17
C ARG A 2 7.04 -3.32 10.64
N ILE A 3 7.31 -4.49 10.09
CA ILE A 3 6.28 -5.41 9.62
C ILE A 3 6.72 -6.85 9.87
N GLU A 4 5.82 -7.69 10.35
CA GLU A 4 6.10 -9.12 10.46
C GLU A 4 6.07 -9.76 9.08
N ARG A 5 6.94 -10.75 8.87
CA ARG A 5 7.08 -11.41 7.57
C ARG A 5 5.77 -11.95 7.02
N PRO A 6 4.89 -12.61 7.80
CA PRO A 6 3.63 -13.10 7.23
C PRO A 6 2.74 -12.03 6.65
N LEU A 7 2.74 -10.82 7.23
CA LEU A 7 1.94 -9.70 6.71
C LEU A 7 2.55 -9.13 5.43
N LEU A 8 3.88 -9.06 5.35
CA LEU A 8 4.56 -8.66 4.13
C LEU A 8 4.28 -9.66 3.01
N GLU A 9 4.38 -10.94 3.30
CA GLU A 9 4.10 -12.01 2.34
C GLU A 9 2.65 -11.95 1.85
N GLU A 10 1.71 -11.57 2.70
CA GLU A 10 0.32 -11.37 2.32
C GLU A 10 0.18 -10.28 1.27
N MET A 11 0.85 -9.15 1.45
CA MET A 11 0.84 -8.06 0.47
C MET A 11 1.46 -8.50 -0.85
N VAL A 12 2.61 -9.19 -0.80
CA VAL A 12 3.30 -9.67 -2.01
C VAL A 12 2.46 -10.72 -2.74
N ARG A 13 1.82 -11.62 -1.99
CA ARG A 13 0.93 -12.63 -2.58
C ARG A 13 -0.23 -11.97 -3.30
N HIS A 14 -0.84 -10.96 -2.68
CA HIS A 14 -1.92 -10.18 -3.30
C HIS A 14 -1.46 -9.54 -4.62
N ALA A 15 -0.27 -8.93 -4.61
CA ALA A 15 0.29 -8.33 -5.81
C ALA A 15 0.46 -9.35 -6.94
N ARG A 16 0.95 -10.56 -6.63
CA ARG A 16 1.13 -11.63 -7.61
C ARG A 16 -0.19 -12.18 -8.14
N GLU A 17 -1.19 -12.32 -7.27
CA GLU A 17 -2.49 -12.83 -7.65
C GLU A 17 -3.22 -11.89 -8.60
N ASP A 18 -3.09 -10.58 -8.40
CA ASP A 18 -3.79 -9.59 -9.22
C ASP A 18 -3.05 -9.23 -10.51
N ALA A 19 -1.75 -9.53 -10.60
CA ALA A 19 -0.97 -9.23 -11.81
C ALA A 19 -1.64 -9.83 -13.06
N PRO A 20 -1.67 -9.14 -14.20
CA PRO A 20 -0.95 -7.91 -14.54
C PRO A 20 -1.59 -6.61 -14.04
N ASP A 21 -2.72 -6.67 -13.35
CA ASP A 21 -3.35 -5.49 -12.77
C ASP A 21 -2.65 -5.09 -11.48
N GLU A 22 -2.70 -3.80 -11.14
CA GLU A 22 -2.25 -3.35 -9.83
C GLU A 22 -3.20 -3.88 -8.75
N CYS A 23 -2.63 -4.44 -7.69
CA CYS A 23 -3.41 -4.71 -6.49
C CYS A 23 -3.46 -3.45 -5.63
N CYS A 24 -4.42 -3.38 -4.73
CA CYS A 24 -4.48 -2.35 -3.72
C CYS A 24 -5.11 -2.88 -2.44
N GLY A 25 -4.75 -2.26 -1.34
CA GLY A 25 -5.28 -2.58 -0.04
C GLY A 25 -4.87 -1.54 0.98
N MET A 26 -5.28 -1.77 2.20
CA MET A 26 -4.99 -0.86 3.31
C MET A 26 -4.39 -1.65 4.46
N PHE A 27 -3.77 -0.95 5.39
CA PHE A 27 -3.23 -1.59 6.59
C PHE A 27 -3.32 -0.65 7.79
N GLY A 28 -3.38 -1.26 8.97
CA GLY A 28 -3.34 -0.52 10.23
C GLY A 28 -1.94 -0.53 10.80
N ILE A 29 -1.57 0.58 11.46
CA ILE A 29 -0.26 0.76 12.09
C ILE A 29 -0.47 1.04 13.57
N GLU A 30 0.20 0.26 14.43
CA GLU A 30 0.21 0.44 15.87
C GLU A 30 1.66 0.59 16.32
N ASP A 31 1.98 1.71 16.96
CA ASP A 31 3.35 1.98 17.47
C ASP A 31 4.45 1.74 16.43
N GLY A 32 4.21 2.20 15.21
CA GLY A 32 5.19 2.09 14.11
C GLY A 32 5.30 0.71 13.50
N LYS A 33 4.39 -0.22 13.82
CA LYS A 33 4.35 -1.58 13.31
C LYS A 33 3.03 -1.87 12.62
N VAL A 34 3.09 -2.54 11.49
CA VAL A 34 1.87 -3.00 10.80
C VAL A 34 1.15 -4.01 11.66
N ALA A 35 -0.10 -3.71 12.02
CA ALA A 35 -0.92 -4.54 12.90
C ALA A 35 -1.87 -5.46 12.14
N ALA A 36 -2.36 -5.04 10.97
CA ALA A 36 -3.30 -5.82 10.17
C ALA A 36 -3.26 -5.36 8.72
N VAL A 37 -3.51 -6.28 7.81
CA VAL A 37 -3.58 -6.02 6.36
C VAL A 37 -5.02 -6.29 5.90
N TYR A 38 -5.55 -5.38 5.09
CA TYR A 38 -6.91 -5.47 4.55
C TYR A 38 -6.83 -5.44 3.04
N ARG A 39 -7.04 -6.57 2.39
CA ARG A 39 -7.11 -6.64 0.93
C ARG A 39 -8.35 -5.90 0.43
N THR A 40 -8.22 -5.20 -0.68
CA THR A 40 -9.35 -4.58 -1.38
C THR A 40 -9.28 -4.94 -2.86
N GLU A 41 -10.38 -4.69 -3.57
CA GLU A 41 -10.41 -4.83 -5.01
C GLU A 41 -9.95 -3.53 -5.67
N ASN A 42 -9.14 -3.65 -6.71
CA ASN A 42 -8.87 -2.51 -7.59
C ASN A 42 -10.06 -2.40 -8.57
N ILE A 43 -10.95 -1.44 -8.33
CA ILE A 43 -12.18 -1.33 -9.13
C ILE A 43 -11.92 -0.91 -10.59
N HIS A 44 -10.73 -0.41 -10.89
CA HIS A 44 -10.35 -0.09 -12.28
C HIS A 44 -9.84 -1.31 -13.05
N HIS A 45 -9.44 -2.39 -12.37
CA HIS A 45 -8.86 -3.57 -13.01
C HIS A 45 -7.78 -3.18 -14.02
N SER A 46 -6.86 -2.31 -13.60
CA SER A 46 -5.88 -1.68 -14.48
C SER A 46 -4.45 -2.02 -14.06
N PRO A 47 -3.52 -2.21 -15.05
CA PRO A 47 -2.11 -2.36 -14.74
C PRO A 47 -1.38 -1.04 -14.45
N GLN A 48 -2.06 0.12 -14.54
CA GLN A 48 -1.45 1.44 -14.45
C GLN A 48 -2.01 2.33 -13.35
N ARG A 49 -3.16 1.97 -12.79
CA ARG A 49 -3.79 2.77 -11.73
C ARG A 49 -4.70 1.91 -10.89
N PHE A 50 -5.02 2.41 -9.70
CA PHE A 50 -5.93 1.74 -8.80
C PHE A 50 -6.91 2.71 -8.17
N GLU A 51 -8.02 2.15 -7.70
CA GLU A 51 -8.96 2.86 -6.85
C GLU A 51 -9.63 1.83 -5.94
N ILE A 52 -9.85 2.22 -4.67
CA ILE A 52 -10.56 1.40 -3.68
C ILE A 52 -11.98 1.93 -3.58
N ASP A 53 -12.98 1.03 -3.58
CA ASP A 53 -14.38 1.40 -3.37
C ASP A 53 -14.51 2.19 -2.06
N GLY A 54 -15.22 3.33 -2.12
CA GLY A 54 -15.38 4.20 -0.95
C GLY A 54 -16.00 3.52 0.25
N ARG A 55 -16.86 2.52 0.06
CA ARG A 55 -17.46 1.75 1.16
C ARG A 55 -16.42 0.91 1.88
N ASP A 56 -15.48 0.33 1.15
CA ASP A 56 -14.38 -0.42 1.75
C ASP A 56 -13.44 0.50 2.51
N VAL A 57 -13.15 1.68 1.95
CA VAL A 57 -12.33 2.69 2.63
C VAL A 57 -12.96 3.08 3.96
N MET A 58 -14.26 3.38 3.98
CA MET A 58 -14.97 3.77 5.19
C MET A 58 -14.97 2.65 6.24
N ARG A 59 -15.23 1.42 5.81
CA ARG A 59 -15.25 0.25 6.71
C ARG A 59 -13.89 0.01 7.35
N ILE A 60 -12.83 0.01 6.53
CA ILE A 60 -11.47 -0.25 7.01
C ILE A 60 -10.99 0.88 7.91
N ASN A 61 -11.21 2.13 7.49
CA ASN A 61 -10.83 3.28 8.29
C ASN A 61 -11.53 3.28 9.65
N GLY A 62 -12.81 2.90 9.68
CA GLY A 62 -13.56 2.75 10.93
C GLY A 62 -12.94 1.72 11.88
N GLU A 63 -12.56 0.55 11.37
CA GLU A 63 -11.89 -0.48 12.17
C GLU A 63 -10.53 0.01 12.70
N VAL A 64 -9.76 0.66 11.86
CA VAL A 64 -8.43 1.18 12.22
C VAL A 64 -8.55 2.25 13.31
N GLU A 65 -9.48 3.18 13.14
CA GLU A 65 -9.73 4.24 14.13
C GLU A 65 -10.22 3.66 15.48
N ASP A 66 -11.12 2.69 15.44
CA ASP A 66 -11.68 2.06 16.65
C ASP A 66 -10.58 1.40 17.48
N ARG A 67 -9.52 0.93 16.84
CA ARG A 67 -8.38 0.31 17.52
C ARG A 67 -7.31 1.31 17.93
N GLY A 68 -7.47 2.59 17.58
CA GLY A 68 -6.46 3.62 17.85
C GLY A 68 -5.24 3.50 16.96
N TRP A 69 -5.36 2.84 15.83
CA TRP A 69 -4.27 2.67 14.86
C TRP A 69 -4.23 3.81 13.86
N SER A 70 -3.12 3.95 13.15
CA SER A 70 -2.99 4.82 11.97
C SER A 70 -3.24 4.00 10.71
N LEU A 71 -3.68 4.68 9.64
CA LEU A 71 -4.02 4.04 8.38
C LEU A 71 -2.87 4.15 7.39
N GLY A 72 -2.60 3.06 6.67
CA GLY A 72 -1.70 3.02 5.53
C GLY A 72 -2.38 2.44 4.31
N LEU A 73 -1.75 2.60 3.15
CA LEU A 73 -2.23 2.08 1.88
C LEU A 73 -1.11 1.36 1.16
N TYR A 74 -1.40 0.20 0.57
CA TYR A 74 -0.42 -0.49 -0.28
C TYR A 74 -1.01 -0.73 -1.68
N HIS A 75 -0.13 -0.73 -2.66
CA HIS A 75 -0.48 -1.13 -4.02
C HIS A 75 0.74 -1.68 -4.73
N SER A 76 0.53 -2.28 -5.90
CA SER A 76 1.62 -2.85 -6.68
C SER A 76 1.86 -2.05 -7.96
N HIS A 77 3.13 -2.04 -8.39
CA HIS A 77 3.54 -1.65 -9.73
C HIS A 77 3.96 -2.93 -10.43
N THR A 78 3.30 -3.27 -11.53
CA THR A 78 3.57 -4.55 -12.20
C THR A 78 4.74 -4.48 -13.18
N MET A 79 5.05 -3.29 -13.70
CA MET A 79 6.07 -3.10 -14.73
C MET A 79 7.01 -1.92 -14.47
N SER A 80 6.97 -1.34 -13.29
CA SER A 80 7.77 -0.18 -12.93
C SER A 80 8.38 -0.34 -11.54
N PRO A 81 9.40 0.48 -11.18
CA PRO A 81 10.03 0.41 -9.86
C PRO A 81 9.07 0.69 -8.72
N ALA A 82 9.46 0.27 -7.51
CA ALA A 82 8.74 0.56 -6.27
C ALA A 82 8.97 2.00 -5.83
N TYR A 83 8.48 2.94 -6.61
CA TYR A 83 8.57 4.37 -6.36
C TYR A 83 7.27 5.04 -6.77
N PRO A 84 6.76 6.02 -6.01
CA PRO A 84 5.49 6.66 -6.33
C PRO A 84 5.48 7.27 -7.73
N SER A 85 4.45 6.93 -8.51
CA SER A 85 4.21 7.54 -9.82
C SER A 85 3.58 8.93 -9.65
N GLN A 86 3.50 9.70 -10.73
CA GLN A 86 2.78 10.98 -10.68
C GLN A 86 1.32 10.78 -10.30
N THR A 87 0.70 9.70 -10.77
CA THR A 87 -0.67 9.34 -10.40
C THR A 87 -0.79 9.09 -8.90
N ASP A 88 0.19 8.38 -8.31
CA ASP A 88 0.23 8.13 -6.87
C ASP A 88 0.36 9.44 -6.07
N VAL A 89 1.24 10.34 -6.51
CA VAL A 89 1.43 11.65 -5.87
C VAL A 89 0.14 12.47 -5.91
N ASN A 90 -0.54 12.46 -7.04
CA ASN A 90 -1.82 13.18 -7.18
C ASN A 90 -2.89 12.59 -6.25
N PHE A 91 -2.94 11.26 -6.15
CA PHE A 91 -3.89 10.57 -5.26
C PHE A 91 -3.58 10.87 -3.79
N ALA A 92 -2.32 10.96 -3.43
CA ALA A 92 -1.89 11.19 -2.05
C ALA A 92 -2.39 12.55 -1.49
N GLU A 93 -2.70 13.51 -2.33
CA GLU A 93 -3.26 14.79 -1.91
C GLU A 93 -4.61 14.62 -1.20
N LEU A 94 -5.34 13.56 -1.55
CA LEU A 94 -6.64 13.24 -0.94
C LEU A 94 -6.50 12.56 0.42
N TRP A 95 -5.30 12.06 0.75
CA TRP A 95 -5.03 11.26 1.94
C TRP A 95 -3.77 11.74 2.66
N PRO A 96 -3.77 12.97 3.20
CA PRO A 96 -2.58 13.50 3.88
C PRO A 96 -2.20 12.66 5.09
N GLY A 97 -0.91 12.46 5.29
CA GLY A 97 -0.38 11.73 6.44
C GLY A 97 -0.41 10.21 6.34
N MET A 98 -0.88 9.66 5.21
CA MET A 98 -0.90 8.22 5.03
C MET A 98 0.48 7.68 4.69
N VAL A 99 0.79 6.49 5.24
CA VAL A 99 2.00 5.74 4.87
C VAL A 99 1.66 4.86 3.67
N TRP A 100 2.56 4.83 2.70
CA TRP A 100 2.39 4.11 1.43
C TRP A 100 3.39 2.97 1.34
N VAL A 101 2.91 1.77 1.02
CA VAL A 101 3.76 0.63 0.68
C VAL A 101 3.56 0.33 -0.79
N ILE A 102 4.66 0.25 -1.55
CA ILE A 102 4.62 -0.07 -2.98
C ILE A 102 5.38 -1.37 -3.21
N ILE A 103 4.73 -2.33 -3.85
CA ILE A 103 5.30 -3.63 -4.19
C ILE A 103 5.57 -3.63 -5.69
N SER A 104 6.84 -3.69 -6.10
CA SER A 104 7.20 -3.78 -7.52
C SER A 104 7.37 -5.23 -7.93
N LEU A 105 6.70 -5.62 -9.01
CA LEU A 105 6.89 -6.89 -9.69
C LEU A 105 7.66 -6.73 -10.99
N GLU A 106 8.41 -5.62 -11.16
CA GLU A 106 9.26 -5.40 -12.34
C GLU A 106 10.20 -6.59 -12.55
N ASN A 107 10.74 -7.12 -11.45
CA ASN A 107 11.38 -8.42 -11.46
C ASN A 107 10.50 -9.37 -10.62
N PRO A 108 9.65 -10.21 -11.26
CA PRO A 108 8.70 -11.04 -10.52
C PRO A 108 9.35 -12.05 -9.56
N GLU A 109 10.59 -12.46 -9.84
CA GLU A 109 11.29 -13.43 -8.98
C GLU A 109 11.80 -12.80 -7.69
N THR A 110 12.08 -11.48 -7.72
CA THR A 110 12.59 -10.72 -6.58
C THR A 110 11.78 -9.44 -6.40
N PRO A 111 10.54 -9.54 -5.88
CA PRO A 111 9.72 -8.35 -5.66
C PRO A 111 10.43 -7.36 -4.75
N ASP A 112 10.37 -6.08 -5.11
CA ASP A 112 10.93 -4.99 -4.31
C ASP A 112 9.78 -4.31 -3.55
N VAL A 113 9.91 -4.19 -2.24
CA VAL A 113 8.89 -3.56 -1.39
C VAL A 113 9.51 -2.37 -0.68
N ARG A 114 8.92 -1.19 -0.90
CA ARG A 114 9.40 0.06 -0.30
C ARG A 114 8.26 0.83 0.33
N THR A 115 8.60 1.62 1.32
CA THR A 115 7.64 2.40 2.11
C THR A 115 7.94 3.88 1.95
N PHE A 116 6.89 4.68 1.79
CA PHE A 116 7.02 6.12 1.55
C PHE A 116 5.99 6.91 2.35
N THR A 117 6.32 8.19 2.59
CA THR A 117 5.35 9.22 2.90
C THR A 117 5.36 10.23 1.76
N ILE A 118 4.18 10.77 1.43
CA ILE A 118 4.02 11.74 0.34
C ILE A 118 3.33 12.97 0.91
N ASP A 119 4.03 14.11 0.90
CA ASP A 119 3.52 15.38 1.39
C ASP A 119 3.58 16.40 0.24
N GLY A 120 2.43 16.65 -0.38
CA GLY A 120 2.38 17.43 -1.61
C GLY A 120 3.18 16.74 -2.71
N ALA A 121 4.18 17.40 -3.25
CA ALA A 121 5.10 16.82 -4.24
C ALA A 121 6.33 16.16 -3.59
N ASP A 122 6.47 16.25 -2.26
CA ASP A 122 7.63 15.75 -1.55
C ASP A 122 7.44 14.28 -1.18
N VAL A 123 8.23 13.42 -1.81
CA VAL A 123 8.26 11.97 -1.56
C VAL A 123 9.45 11.66 -0.66
N SER A 124 9.20 10.99 0.46
CA SER A 124 10.25 10.55 1.37
C SER A 124 10.17 9.05 1.58
N GLU A 125 11.27 8.35 1.41
CA GLU A 125 11.33 6.93 1.70
C GLU A 125 11.48 6.71 3.20
N VAL A 126 10.74 5.73 3.73
CA VAL A 126 10.76 5.33 5.14
C VAL A 126 11.38 3.95 5.23
N ASP A 127 12.27 3.75 6.19
CA ASP A 127 12.85 2.42 6.41
C ASP A 127 11.78 1.40 6.73
N LEU A 128 11.85 0.24 6.11
CA LEU A 128 10.96 -0.90 6.38
C LEU A 128 11.79 -2.04 6.96
N THR A 129 11.52 -2.37 8.22
CA THR A 129 12.19 -3.46 8.91
C THR A 129 11.26 -4.67 8.97
N VAL A 130 11.70 -5.79 8.39
CA VAL A 130 10.95 -7.05 8.38
C VAL A 130 11.36 -7.88 9.59
N GLU A 131 10.38 -8.27 10.39
CA GLU A 131 10.60 -9.06 11.61
C GLU A 131 10.20 -10.51 11.47
#